data_d64a2d611c4f8579dda20cfe90f6eaa3
#
_entry.id   d64a2d611c4f8579dda20cfe90f6eaa3
#
_cell.length_a   1.000
_cell.length_b   1.000
_cell.length_c   1.000
_cell.angle_alpha   90.00
_cell.angle_beta   90.00
_cell.angle_gamma   90.00
#
_symmetry.space_group_name_H-M   'P 1'
#
loop_
_entity.id
_entity.type
_entity.pdbx_description
1 polymer ?
#
loop_
_entity_poly.entity_id
_entity_poly.type
_entity_poly.pdbx_seq_one_letter_code
_entity_poly.pdbx_strand_id
1 'polypeptide(L)'
;MGNLKILLGNRENVFLGESAPNFIFGKYNFGKNRSMIQEVLMRKIGYKGRCEKKTLSKCKEVCRTYDPIQSKYAELLDGLPEIEEIRCNVPLEGFKEGDYMTDFVCVKTGGDFMVRECVWRNRVTKPLNVKLLDASREYWANRGVKDWGIVTNEEE
;
A
#
# COMPACT_ATOMS: atom_id res chain seq x y z
N MET A 1 22.35 4.47 4.51
CA MET A 1 20.96 4.15 4.16
C MET A 1 20.06 5.22 4.73
N GLY A 2 19.34 5.91 3.88
CA GLY A 2 18.42 6.96 4.30
C GLY A 2 17.26 6.44 5.15
N ASN A 3 16.82 7.24 6.09
CA ASN A 3 15.61 6.95 6.84
C ASN A 3 14.37 7.11 5.96
N LEU A 4 13.29 6.46 6.32
CA LEU A 4 12.01 6.62 5.64
C LEU A 4 11.16 7.66 6.37
N LYS A 5 10.43 8.45 5.62
CA LYS A 5 9.48 9.43 6.13
C LYS A 5 8.06 9.04 5.75
N ILE A 6 7.15 9.17 6.70
CA ILE A 6 5.73 8.92 6.47
C ILE A 6 5.02 10.26 6.41
N LEU A 7 4.30 10.50 5.31
CA LEU A 7 3.44 11.65 5.12
C LEU A 7 2.00 11.19 5.33
N LEU A 8 1.38 11.66 6.41
CA LEU A 8 -0.02 11.39 6.70
C LEU A 8 -0.87 12.43 5.99
N GLY A 9 -1.92 11.98 5.30
CA GLY A 9 -2.88 12.85 4.67
C GLY A 9 -3.72 13.56 5.72
N ASN A 10 -3.44 14.85 5.97
CA ASN A 10 -4.27 15.68 6.84
C ASN A 10 -5.56 16.07 6.10
N ARG A 11 -6.60 15.28 6.25
CA ARG A 11 -7.99 15.75 6.19
C ARG A 11 -8.77 15.03 7.27
N GLU A 12 -9.12 15.79 8.29
CA GLU A 12 -10.15 15.41 9.23
C GLU A 12 -11.49 15.31 8.51
N ASN A 13 -11.78 14.16 7.94
CA ASN A 13 -13.15 13.79 7.67
C ASN A 13 -13.55 12.79 8.74
N VAL A 14 -14.13 13.34 9.79
CA VAL A 14 -14.82 12.56 10.81
C VAL A 14 -16.04 11.92 10.15
N PHE A 15 -15.88 10.73 9.61
CA PHE A 15 -16.99 9.83 9.38
C PHE A 15 -17.03 8.85 10.54
N LEU A 16 -17.99 9.06 11.44
CA LEU A 16 -18.48 8.04 12.36
C LEU A 16 -19.23 6.99 11.53
N GLY A 17 -18.52 6.08 10.94
CA GLY A 17 -19.06 4.95 10.22
C GLY A 17 -18.45 3.67 10.78
N GLU A 18 -19.33 2.74 11.07
CA GLU A 18 -19.02 1.42 11.58
C GLU A 18 -17.80 0.80 10.89
N SER A 19 -16.94 0.18 11.69
CA SER A 19 -15.83 -0.62 11.23
C SER A 19 -16.26 -1.57 10.10
N ALA A 20 -15.74 -1.39 8.90
CA ALA A 20 -15.94 -2.30 7.79
C ALA A 20 -14.70 -3.18 7.52
N PRO A 21 -14.10 -3.81 8.54
CA PRO A 21 -12.80 -4.45 8.37
C PRO A 21 -12.87 -5.73 7.56
N ASN A 22 -13.94 -6.52 7.69
CA ASN A 22 -14.03 -7.84 7.06
C ASN A 22 -14.37 -7.80 5.57
N PHE A 23 -14.85 -6.68 5.08
CA PHE A 23 -15.32 -6.55 3.70
C PHE A 23 -14.17 -6.40 2.69
N ILE A 24 -13.06 -5.78 3.08
CA ILE A 24 -11.95 -5.48 2.18
C ILE A 24 -11.18 -6.74 1.79
N PHE A 25 -10.94 -7.65 2.74
CA PHE A 25 -10.18 -8.88 2.49
C PHE A 25 -11.04 -10.05 1.98
N GLY A 26 -12.34 -10.06 2.24
CA GLY A 26 -13.24 -11.14 1.84
C GLY A 26 -13.57 -11.19 0.35
N LYS A 27 -13.46 -10.08 -0.36
CA LYS A 27 -13.74 -9.98 -1.80
C LYS A 27 -12.55 -10.28 -2.71
N TYR A 28 -11.34 -10.21 -2.20
CA TYR A 28 -10.15 -10.41 -3.02
C TYR A 28 -9.74 -11.88 -2.99
N ASN A 29 -10.17 -12.62 -3.99
CA ASN A 29 -9.62 -13.94 -4.24
C ASN A 29 -8.22 -13.78 -4.83
N PHE A 30 -7.21 -13.78 -3.96
CA PHE A 30 -5.81 -13.65 -4.32
C PHE A 30 -5.22 -14.90 -4.99
N GLY A 31 -6.09 -15.79 -5.53
CA GLY A 31 -5.69 -16.96 -6.30
C GLY A 31 -4.95 -16.59 -7.61
N LYS A 32 -4.71 -17.58 -8.38
CA LYS A 32 -3.87 -17.70 -9.61
C LYS A 32 -3.67 -16.47 -10.53
N ASN A 33 -4.49 -15.42 -10.45
CA ASN A 33 -4.41 -14.24 -11.33
C ASN A 33 -3.50 -13.11 -10.80
N ARG A 34 -2.96 -13.24 -9.59
CA ARG A 34 -2.15 -12.18 -8.96
C ARG A 34 -0.88 -11.87 -9.75
N SER A 35 -0.21 -12.89 -10.27
CA SER A 35 1.03 -12.69 -11.02
C SER A 35 0.82 -11.95 -12.34
N MET A 36 -0.31 -12.19 -13.01
CA MET A 36 -0.65 -11.53 -14.29
C MET A 36 -1.02 -10.05 -14.08
N ILE A 37 -1.85 -9.74 -13.09
CA ILE A 37 -2.23 -8.35 -12.77
C ILE A 37 -1.00 -7.55 -12.38
N GLN A 38 -0.13 -8.12 -11.57
CA GLN A 38 1.11 -7.53 -11.12
C GLN A 38 2.08 -7.28 -12.28
N GLU A 39 2.19 -8.22 -13.21
CA GLU A 39 3.02 -8.11 -14.39
C GLU A 39 2.50 -7.05 -15.37
N VAL A 40 1.19 -6.97 -15.57
CA VAL A 40 0.54 -5.95 -16.40
C VAL A 40 0.72 -4.55 -15.81
N LEU A 41 0.57 -4.38 -14.50
CA LEU A 41 0.78 -3.10 -13.81
C LEU A 41 2.23 -2.65 -13.89
N MET A 42 3.17 -3.57 -13.72
CA MET A 42 4.59 -3.29 -13.84
C MET A 42 4.97 -2.84 -15.24
N ARG A 43 4.38 -3.45 -16.27
CA ARG A 43 4.57 -3.02 -17.67
C ARG A 43 4.02 -1.63 -17.92
N LYS A 44 2.82 -1.30 -17.40
CA LYS A 44 2.21 0.04 -17.55
C LYS A 44 3.00 1.15 -16.87
N ILE A 45 3.59 0.86 -15.72
CA ILE A 45 4.39 1.82 -14.97
C ILE A 45 5.82 1.94 -15.51
N GLY A 46 6.19 1.13 -16.52
CA GLY A 46 7.53 1.13 -17.12
C GLY A 46 8.61 0.60 -16.19
N TYR A 47 8.23 -0.20 -15.20
CA TYR A 47 9.15 -0.80 -14.26
C TYR A 47 9.90 -1.98 -14.89
N LYS A 48 11.21 -1.89 -14.97
CA LYS A 48 12.10 -2.91 -15.56
C LYS A 48 12.90 -3.68 -14.51
N GLY A 49 12.66 -3.46 -13.24
CA GLY A 49 13.42 -4.06 -12.16
C GLY A 49 12.95 -5.47 -11.79
N ARG A 50 13.84 -6.21 -11.14
CA ARG A 50 13.51 -7.49 -10.52
C ARG A 50 12.80 -7.21 -9.19
N CYS A 51 11.82 -8.05 -8.84
CA CYS A 51 11.26 -8.01 -7.50
C CYS A 51 12.19 -8.75 -6.51
N GLU A 52 12.31 -8.19 -5.33
CA GLU A 52 12.86 -8.90 -4.17
C GLU A 52 11.73 -9.68 -3.49
N LYS A 53 11.98 -10.92 -3.14
CA LYS A 53 11.02 -11.76 -2.43
C LYS A 53 11.42 -11.85 -0.97
N LYS A 54 10.51 -11.48 -0.09
CA LYS A 54 10.71 -11.53 1.36
C LYS A 54 9.68 -12.44 2.02
N THR A 55 10.13 -13.25 2.94
CA THR A 55 9.24 -13.99 3.83
C THR A 55 9.13 -13.21 5.14
N LEU A 56 7.96 -12.61 5.37
CA LEU A 56 7.67 -11.85 6.57
C LEU A 56 6.79 -12.67 7.51
N SER A 57 7.01 -12.53 8.82
CA SER A 57 6.27 -13.28 9.83
C SER A 57 4.77 -12.95 9.85
N LYS A 58 4.41 -11.72 9.49
CA LYS A 58 3.03 -11.20 9.47
C LYS A 58 2.36 -11.25 8.12
N CYS A 59 3.03 -11.76 7.10
CA CYS A 59 2.52 -11.88 5.75
C CYS A 59 2.24 -13.36 5.44
N LYS A 60 0.99 -13.67 5.08
CA LYS A 60 0.58 -15.05 4.75
C LYS A 60 1.22 -15.55 3.45
N GLU A 61 1.53 -14.62 2.56
CA GLU A 61 2.16 -14.90 1.29
C GLU A 61 3.54 -14.26 1.20
N VAL A 62 4.34 -14.70 0.24
CA VAL A 62 5.64 -14.08 -0.04
C VAL A 62 5.43 -12.62 -0.42
N CYS A 63 6.03 -11.71 0.35
CA CYS A 63 6.04 -10.28 0.05
C CYS A 63 6.99 -10.01 -1.11
N ARG A 64 6.50 -9.38 -2.17
CA ARG A 64 7.30 -8.94 -3.31
C ARG A 64 7.47 -7.44 -3.26
N THR A 65 8.70 -7.00 -3.30
CA THR A 65 9.04 -5.58 -3.28
C THR A 65 9.77 -5.20 -4.55
N TYR A 66 9.46 -4.06 -5.12
CA TYR A 66 9.92 -3.63 -6.43
C TYR A 66 10.89 -2.46 -6.40
N ASP A 67 11.01 -1.82 -5.25
CA ASP A 67 11.99 -0.77 -5.02
C ASP A 67 12.55 -0.81 -3.59
N PRO A 68 13.67 -0.10 -3.32
CA PRO A 68 14.30 -0.11 -1.99
C PRO A 68 13.44 0.48 -0.89
N ILE A 69 12.57 1.45 -1.18
CA ILE A 69 11.65 2.04 -0.18
C ILE A 69 10.66 1.00 0.28
N GLN A 70 10.02 0.33 -0.66
CA GLN A 70 9.06 -0.74 -0.37
C GLN A 70 9.72 -1.88 0.40
N SER A 71 10.92 -2.31 -0.01
CA SER A 71 11.68 -3.36 0.66
C SER A 71 11.99 -3.02 2.12
N LYS A 72 12.54 -1.84 2.37
CA LYS A 72 12.87 -1.38 3.72
C LYS A 72 11.64 -1.20 4.60
N TYR A 73 10.57 -0.64 4.04
CA TYR A 73 9.33 -0.44 4.79
C TYR A 73 8.65 -1.75 5.17
N ALA A 74 8.69 -2.77 4.30
CA ALA A 74 8.19 -4.10 4.60
C ALA A 74 8.89 -4.70 5.85
N GLU A 75 10.19 -4.56 5.94
CA GLU A 75 10.95 -5.01 7.12
C GLU A 75 10.58 -4.24 8.38
N LEU A 76 10.41 -2.93 8.28
CA LEU A 76 9.94 -2.11 9.40
C LEU A 76 8.56 -2.53 9.89
N LEU A 77 7.63 -2.77 8.99
CA LEU A 77 6.27 -3.22 9.33
C LEU A 77 6.27 -4.56 10.06
N ASP A 78 7.09 -5.49 9.61
CA ASP A 78 7.18 -6.82 10.23
C ASP A 78 7.73 -6.75 11.67
N GLY A 79 8.51 -5.73 12.00
CA GLY A 79 9.03 -5.46 13.33
C GLY A 79 8.12 -4.66 14.26
N LEU A 80 7.02 -4.08 13.76
CA LEU A 80 6.13 -3.25 14.57
C LEU A 80 5.13 -4.10 15.36
N PRO A 81 5.08 -3.99 16.70
CA PRO A 81 4.18 -4.81 17.51
C PRO A 81 2.70 -4.49 17.30
N GLU A 82 2.37 -3.26 16.89
CA GLU A 82 1.01 -2.84 16.60
C GLU A 82 0.45 -3.38 15.27
N ILE A 83 1.26 -4.01 14.44
CA ILE A 83 0.84 -4.61 13.18
C ILE A 83 0.65 -6.12 13.38
N GLU A 84 -0.53 -6.63 13.07
CA GLU A 84 -0.87 -8.06 13.14
C GLU A 84 -0.73 -8.77 11.80
N GLU A 85 -1.17 -8.13 10.72
CA GLU A 85 -1.13 -8.71 9.38
C GLU A 85 -0.67 -7.68 8.36
N ILE A 86 0.15 -8.12 7.41
CA ILE A 86 0.65 -7.33 6.30
C ILE A 86 0.18 -7.95 4.99
N ARG A 87 -0.36 -7.13 4.11
CA ARG A 87 -0.63 -7.48 2.72
C ARG A 87 0.10 -6.54 1.79
N CYS A 88 0.88 -7.12 0.89
CA CYS A 88 1.68 -6.39 -0.08
C CYS A 88 1.01 -6.39 -1.45
N ASN A 89 1.11 -5.29 -2.17
CA ASN A 89 0.67 -5.17 -3.57
C ASN A 89 -0.79 -5.58 -3.76
N VAL A 90 -1.69 -4.88 -3.07
CA VAL A 90 -3.13 -5.15 -3.09
C VAL A 90 -3.76 -4.47 -4.30
N PRO A 91 -4.30 -5.23 -5.28
CA PRO A 91 -4.98 -4.63 -6.42
C PRO A 91 -6.29 -3.96 -6.00
N LEU A 92 -6.57 -2.77 -6.53
CA LEU A 92 -7.76 -2.00 -6.24
C LEU A 92 -8.83 -2.26 -7.31
N GLU A 93 -9.86 -3.01 -6.94
CA GLU A 93 -11.00 -3.28 -7.81
C GLU A 93 -11.91 -2.05 -7.92
N GLY A 94 -12.28 -1.68 -9.14
CA GLY A 94 -13.12 -0.51 -9.39
C GLY A 94 -12.41 0.83 -9.17
N PHE A 95 -11.09 0.85 -9.25
CA PHE A 95 -10.31 2.07 -9.13
C PHE A 95 -10.55 3.00 -10.33
N LYS A 96 -10.87 4.27 -10.06
CA LYS A 96 -11.28 5.22 -11.09
C LYS A 96 -10.21 5.57 -12.13
N GLU A 97 -8.93 5.40 -11.78
CA GLU A 97 -7.80 5.70 -12.64
C GLU A 97 -7.24 4.46 -13.39
N GLY A 98 -8.00 3.38 -13.43
CA GLY A 98 -7.62 2.13 -14.08
C GLY A 98 -6.98 1.10 -13.16
N ASP A 99 -6.08 0.29 -13.68
CA ASP A 99 -5.42 -0.73 -12.88
C ASP A 99 -4.40 -0.10 -11.92
N TYR A 100 -4.52 -0.41 -10.64
CA TYR A 100 -3.66 0.12 -9.60
C TYR A 100 -3.47 -0.89 -8.46
N MET A 101 -2.30 -0.88 -7.85
CA MET A 101 -2.01 -1.69 -6.66
C MET A 101 -1.54 -0.77 -5.53
N THR A 102 -2.15 -0.91 -4.37
CA THR A 102 -1.66 -0.34 -3.12
C THR A 102 -0.47 -1.16 -2.62
N ASP A 103 0.60 -0.49 -2.19
CA ASP A 103 1.82 -1.15 -1.76
C ASP A 103 1.63 -1.99 -0.49
N PHE A 104 1.03 -1.41 0.55
CA PHE A 104 0.79 -2.11 1.81
C PHE A 104 -0.60 -1.81 2.37
N VAL A 105 -1.29 -2.88 2.74
CA VAL A 105 -2.49 -2.84 3.58
C VAL A 105 -2.22 -3.68 4.81
N CYS A 106 -2.29 -3.06 5.98
CA CYS A 106 -2.00 -3.71 7.24
C CYS A 106 -3.22 -3.73 8.15
N VAL A 107 -3.32 -4.78 8.96
CA VAL A 107 -4.27 -4.86 10.07
C VAL A 107 -3.50 -4.57 11.35
N LYS A 108 -3.97 -3.59 12.12
CA LYS A 108 -3.41 -3.26 13.42
C LYS A 108 -4.02 -4.11 14.52
N THR A 109 -3.30 -4.20 15.64
CA THR A 109 -3.85 -4.70 16.90
C THR A 109 -5.13 -3.92 17.25
N GLY A 110 -6.25 -4.61 17.41
CA GLY A 110 -7.55 -3.99 17.59
C GLY A 110 -8.44 -3.98 16.34
N GLY A 111 -7.90 -4.38 15.19
CA GLY A 111 -8.64 -4.60 13.95
C GLY A 111 -8.72 -3.42 12.98
N ASP A 112 -8.12 -2.27 13.30
CA ASP A 112 -8.09 -1.13 12.40
C ASP A 112 -7.13 -1.37 11.21
N PHE A 113 -7.47 -0.80 10.06
CA PHE A 113 -6.65 -0.89 8.86
C PHE A 113 -5.71 0.30 8.73
N MET A 114 -4.55 0.03 8.18
CA MET A 114 -3.55 1.01 7.82
C MET A 114 -3.11 0.79 6.37
N VAL A 115 -3.09 1.86 5.57
CA VAL A 115 -2.65 1.81 4.17
C VAL A 115 -1.44 2.71 3.97
N ARG A 116 -0.44 2.20 3.27
CA ARG A 116 0.78 2.93 2.93
C ARG A 116 1.13 2.75 1.46
N GLU A 117 1.40 3.87 0.81
CA GLU A 117 1.91 3.94 -0.55
C GLU A 117 3.37 4.36 -0.52
N CYS A 118 4.24 3.63 -1.21
CA CYS A 118 5.69 3.91 -1.26
C CYS A 118 6.04 4.66 -2.53
N VAL A 119 6.56 5.87 -2.40
CA VAL A 119 6.92 6.73 -3.53
C VAL A 119 8.22 7.46 -3.24
N TRP A 120 9.12 7.53 -4.22
CA TRP A 120 10.32 8.35 -4.13
C TRP A 120 9.95 9.83 -3.95
N ARG A 121 10.62 10.52 -3.03
CA ARG A 121 10.34 11.91 -2.70
C ARG A 121 10.32 12.82 -3.92
N ASN A 122 11.26 12.67 -4.82
CA ASN A 122 11.34 13.45 -6.05
C ASN A 122 10.21 13.15 -7.07
N ARG A 123 9.40 12.15 -6.81
CA ARG A 123 8.26 11.76 -7.65
C ARG A 123 6.90 12.07 -7.04
N VAL A 124 6.85 12.36 -5.74
CA VAL A 124 5.58 12.62 -5.02
C VAL A 124 4.80 13.77 -5.67
N THR A 125 5.49 14.83 -6.09
CA THR A 125 4.87 16.03 -6.66
C THR A 125 4.62 15.96 -8.17
N LYS A 126 4.99 14.87 -8.82
CA LYS A 126 4.68 14.70 -10.25
C LYS A 126 3.18 14.56 -10.47
N PRO A 127 2.58 15.27 -11.45
CA PRO A 127 1.12 15.35 -11.61
C PRO A 127 0.42 13.99 -11.67
N LEU A 128 0.98 13.02 -12.38
CA LEU A 128 0.41 11.67 -12.44
C LEU A 128 0.42 10.98 -11.09
N ASN A 129 1.52 11.07 -10.34
CA ASN A 129 1.62 10.46 -9.02
C ASN A 129 0.68 11.13 -8.02
N VAL A 130 0.57 12.45 -8.04
CA VAL A 130 -0.40 13.20 -7.21
C VAL A 130 -1.81 12.70 -7.48
N LYS A 131 -2.17 12.58 -8.74
CA LYS A 131 -3.50 12.08 -9.16
C LYS A 131 -3.76 10.65 -8.65
N LEU A 132 -2.82 9.74 -8.82
CA LEU A 132 -2.94 8.36 -8.38
C LEU A 132 -2.98 8.23 -6.85
N LEU A 133 -2.16 8.99 -6.15
CA LEU A 133 -2.13 8.99 -4.68
C LEU A 133 -3.42 9.57 -4.08
N ASP A 134 -3.94 10.66 -4.64
CA ASP A 134 -5.22 11.23 -4.22
C ASP A 134 -6.38 10.25 -4.46
N ALA A 135 -6.37 9.57 -5.60
CA ALA A 135 -7.36 8.57 -5.92
C ALA A 135 -7.27 7.34 -4.99
N SER A 136 -6.07 6.90 -4.64
CA SER A 136 -5.86 5.84 -3.65
C SER A 136 -6.40 6.24 -2.27
N ARG A 137 -6.07 7.43 -1.80
CA ARG A 137 -6.58 7.93 -0.52
C ARG A 137 -8.10 7.97 -0.49
N GLU A 138 -8.74 8.49 -1.55
CA GLU A 138 -10.20 8.53 -1.68
C GLU A 138 -10.81 7.12 -1.72
N TYR A 139 -10.20 6.21 -2.46
CA TYR A 139 -10.63 4.82 -2.54
C TYR A 139 -10.70 4.15 -1.16
N TRP A 140 -9.66 4.30 -0.38
CA TRP A 140 -9.57 3.73 0.96
C TRP A 140 -10.43 4.46 1.97
N ALA A 141 -10.54 5.80 1.89
CA ALA A 141 -11.44 6.59 2.74
C ALA A 141 -12.90 6.18 2.55
N ASN A 142 -13.33 5.92 1.31
CA ASN A 142 -14.68 5.43 1.02
C ASN A 142 -14.95 4.03 1.57
N ARG A 143 -13.91 3.29 1.95
CA ARG A 143 -13.97 1.97 2.60
C ARG A 143 -13.73 2.01 4.09
N GLY A 144 -13.72 3.21 4.69
CA GLY A 144 -13.57 3.40 6.12
C GLY A 144 -12.14 3.35 6.64
N VAL A 145 -11.13 3.36 5.77
CA VAL A 145 -9.72 3.40 6.18
C VAL A 145 -9.30 4.85 6.41
N LYS A 146 -9.02 5.19 7.67
CA LYS A 146 -8.60 6.54 8.08
C LYS A 146 -7.09 6.71 8.09
N ASP A 147 -6.34 5.64 8.38
CA ASP A 147 -4.89 5.65 8.48
C ASP A 147 -4.26 5.33 7.13
N TRP A 148 -4.23 6.34 6.28
CA TRP A 148 -3.59 6.31 4.97
C TRP A 148 -2.40 7.26 4.94
N GLY A 149 -1.28 6.83 4.37
CA GLY A 149 -0.09 7.66 4.29
C GLY A 149 0.85 7.26 3.15
N ILE A 150 1.79 8.15 2.87
CA ILE A 150 2.84 7.96 1.87
C ILE A 150 4.17 7.74 2.58
N VAL A 151 4.89 6.71 2.17
CA VAL A 151 6.25 6.42 2.63
C VAL A 151 7.24 6.92 1.57
N THR A 152 8.15 7.78 1.97
CA THR A 152 9.19 8.34 1.12
C THR A 152 10.57 8.12 1.70
N ASN A 153 11.61 8.25 0.87
CA ASN A 153 12.98 8.43 1.36
C ASN A 153 13.14 9.83 1.96
N GLU A 154 14.02 9.97 2.95
CA GLU A 154 14.45 11.30 3.41
C GLU A 154 15.33 12.00 2.36
N GLU A 155 15.31 13.33 2.35
CA GLU A 155 16.27 14.07 1.58
C GLU A 155 17.67 13.86 2.14
N GLU A 156 18.58 13.58 1.26
CA GLU A 156 19.99 13.75 1.54
C GLU A 156 20.37 15.23 1.43
#